data_c6f6e59f8f35f0fd7f925b391847f51b
#
_entry.id   c6f6e59f8f35f0fd7f925b391847f51b
#
_cell.length_a   1.000
_cell.length_b   1.000
_cell.length_c   1.000
_cell.angle_alpha   90.00
_cell.angle_beta   90.00
_cell.angle_gamma   90.00
#
_symmetry.space_group_name_H-M   'P 1'
#
loop_
_entity.id
_entity.type
_entity.pdbx_description
1 polymer ?
#
loop_
_entity_poly.entity_id
_entity_poly.type
_entity_poly.pdbx_seq_one_letter_code
_entity_poly.pdbx_strand_id
1 'polypeptide(L)'
;VGSEMCIRDRLYTGCNRDKVRARLMKQVLLHATSDDAVKWEKNIAETLLPPQEGYDDRNWRDPFVLWDEENEEYMLILGTRVGEDKRLMTGRLVKFTSKDLDTWEFQGDWWNPGLYTMFEMPDLFKMGDWWYLVFSEYSDGNKTRYRMSRSINGPWITPADDSFDGRAYYAARTAFDGERRVLFGWVPTRDEGGDPSSYLWGGTFMPLE
;
A
#
# COMPACT_ATOMS: atom_id res chain seq x y z
N VAL A 1 5.80 27.64 26.20
CA VAL A 1 5.83 26.32 25.60
C VAL A 1 4.44 26.13 25.03
N GLY A 2 4.26 26.50 23.74
CA GLY A 2 3.02 26.29 23.03
C GLY A 2 2.77 24.79 22.87
N SER A 3 1.57 24.33 23.23
CA SER A 3 1.08 23.01 22.85
C SER A 3 0.87 23.04 21.34
N GLU A 4 1.82 22.57 20.59
CA GLU A 4 1.56 22.22 19.19
C GLU A 4 0.51 21.12 19.22
N MET A 5 -0.70 21.45 18.77
CA MET A 5 -1.70 20.43 18.46
C MET A 5 -1.12 19.55 17.36
N CYS A 6 -0.77 18.32 17.71
CA CYS A 6 -0.27 17.38 16.71
C CYS A 6 -1.43 16.95 15.83
N ILE A 7 -1.65 17.66 14.73
CA ILE A 7 -2.56 17.21 13.67
C ILE A 7 -2.03 15.88 13.14
N ARG A 8 -2.91 14.91 12.98
CA ARG A 8 -2.61 13.61 12.39
C ARG A 8 -3.33 13.50 11.07
N ASP A 9 -2.60 13.05 10.08
CA ASP A 9 -3.10 12.87 8.72
C ASP A 9 -3.32 11.40 8.40
N ARG A 10 -4.39 11.14 7.67
CA ARG A 10 -4.70 9.81 7.16
C ARG A 10 -5.02 9.90 5.68
N LEU A 11 -4.17 9.31 4.86
CA LEU A 11 -4.45 9.08 3.46
C LEU A 11 -5.02 7.67 3.27
N TYR A 12 -6.12 7.55 2.55
CA TYR A 12 -6.81 6.26 2.39
C TYR A 12 -7.52 6.16 1.05
N THR A 13 -7.78 4.93 0.64
CA THR A 13 -8.50 4.66 -0.60
C THR A 13 -10.00 4.86 -0.41
N GLY A 14 -10.58 5.71 -1.22
CA GLY A 14 -12.02 5.89 -1.34
C GLY A 14 -12.60 5.15 -2.54
N CYS A 15 -13.82 4.64 -2.38
CA CYS A 15 -14.53 3.89 -3.40
C CYS A 15 -16.02 4.23 -3.35
N ASN A 16 -16.57 4.71 -4.46
CA ASN A 16 -17.99 5.00 -4.56
C ASN A 16 -18.74 3.77 -5.09
N ARG A 17 -19.51 3.10 -4.22
CA ARG A 17 -20.23 1.86 -4.53
C ARG A 17 -21.24 1.99 -5.68
N ASP A 18 -21.87 3.12 -5.85
CA ASP A 18 -22.86 3.32 -6.93
C ASP A 18 -22.16 3.45 -8.28
N LYS A 19 -21.01 4.12 -8.33
CA LYS A 19 -20.15 4.15 -9.52
C LYS A 19 -19.55 2.77 -9.82
N VAL A 20 -19.25 1.96 -8.80
CA VAL A 20 -18.83 0.56 -8.96
C VAL A 20 -19.88 -0.23 -9.72
N ARG A 21 -21.12 -0.18 -9.24
CA ARG A 21 -22.25 -0.91 -9.84
C ARG A 21 -22.53 -0.46 -11.27
N ALA A 22 -22.35 0.83 -11.54
CA ALA A 22 -22.49 1.40 -12.88
C ALA A 22 -21.28 1.12 -13.80
N ARG A 23 -20.24 0.38 -13.35
CA ARG A 23 -18.96 0.18 -14.04
C ARG A 23 -18.19 1.47 -14.33
N LEU A 24 -18.52 2.52 -13.61
CA LEU A 24 -17.87 3.84 -13.66
C LEU A 24 -16.96 4.06 -12.47
N MET A 25 -16.59 2.99 -11.77
CA MET A 25 -15.83 3.11 -10.54
C MET A 25 -14.42 3.56 -10.79
N LYS A 26 -14.07 4.53 -9.98
CA LYS A 26 -12.70 4.95 -9.77
C LYS A 26 -12.38 4.79 -8.31
N GLN A 27 -11.28 4.15 -8.03
CA GLN A 27 -10.62 4.29 -6.74
C GLN A 27 -9.89 5.63 -6.75
N VAL A 28 -9.94 6.32 -5.62
CA VAL A 28 -9.31 7.63 -5.43
C VAL A 28 -8.68 7.67 -4.05
N LEU A 29 -7.64 8.46 -3.87
CA LEU A 29 -7.14 8.72 -2.53
C LEU A 29 -7.87 9.89 -1.91
N LEU A 30 -8.20 9.74 -0.65
CA LEU A 30 -8.86 10.73 0.19
C LEU A 30 -7.97 11.03 1.39
N HIS A 31 -8.17 12.22 1.96
CA HIS A 31 -7.47 12.72 3.12
C HIS A 31 -8.45 12.94 4.28
N ALA A 32 -8.02 12.65 5.49
CA ALA A 32 -8.71 13.00 6.71
C ALA A 32 -7.70 13.42 7.78
N THR A 33 -8.07 14.38 8.60
CA THR A 33 -7.26 14.91 9.68
C THR A 33 -7.88 14.66 11.04
N SER A 34 -7.07 14.64 12.10
CA SER A 34 -7.52 14.45 13.47
C SER A 34 -6.56 15.05 14.46
N ASP A 35 -7.08 15.66 15.53
CA ASP A 35 -6.30 16.15 16.66
C ASP A 35 -6.09 15.05 17.73
N ASP A 36 -6.99 14.06 17.81
CA ASP A 36 -7.02 13.05 18.87
C ASP A 36 -6.84 11.60 18.39
N ALA A 37 -6.73 11.38 17.06
CA ALA A 37 -6.70 10.09 16.39
C ALA A 37 -7.98 9.23 16.58
N VAL A 38 -9.03 9.80 17.18
CA VAL A 38 -10.33 9.15 17.43
C VAL A 38 -11.40 9.75 16.54
N LYS A 39 -11.50 11.07 16.52
CA LYS A 39 -12.43 11.80 15.65
C LYS A 39 -11.68 12.30 14.42
N TRP A 40 -12.19 11.94 13.26
CA TRP A 40 -11.56 12.27 11.99
C TRP A 40 -12.47 13.17 11.15
N GLU A 41 -11.91 14.29 10.72
CA GLU A 41 -12.53 15.18 9.75
C GLU A 41 -12.12 14.75 8.35
N LYS A 42 -13.13 14.44 7.53
CA LYS A 42 -12.90 13.97 6.15
C LYS A 42 -13.10 15.13 5.18
N ASN A 43 -12.12 15.38 4.35
CA ASN A 43 -12.31 16.25 3.20
C ASN A 43 -13.06 15.49 2.09
N ILE A 44 -14.42 15.53 2.15
CA ILE A 44 -15.29 14.78 1.24
C ILE A 44 -15.44 15.50 -0.11
N ALA A 45 -15.21 16.81 -0.14
CA ALA A 45 -15.47 17.64 -1.32
C ALA A 45 -14.38 17.50 -2.39
N GLU A 46 -13.16 17.11 -1.99
CA GLU A 46 -12.01 17.05 -2.87
C GLU A 46 -11.39 15.66 -2.88
N THR A 47 -11.21 15.12 -4.07
CA THR A 47 -10.36 13.96 -4.28
C THR A 47 -8.92 14.43 -4.27
N LEU A 48 -8.17 14.00 -3.29
CA LEU A 48 -6.79 14.44 -3.12
C LEU A 48 -5.92 14.02 -4.31
N LEU A 49 -5.98 12.73 -4.69
CA LEU A 49 -5.17 12.18 -5.77
C LEU A 49 -6.01 11.23 -6.65
N PRO A 50 -6.51 11.71 -7.78
CA PRO A 50 -7.22 10.87 -8.74
C PRO A 50 -6.25 9.95 -9.49
N PRO A 51 -6.75 8.86 -10.10
CA PRO A 51 -5.99 8.08 -11.04
C PRO A 51 -5.43 8.95 -12.17
N GLN A 52 -4.15 8.74 -12.48
CA GLN A 52 -3.48 9.47 -13.54
C GLN A 52 -3.73 8.83 -14.91
N GLU A 53 -3.59 9.59 -15.99
CA GLU A 53 -3.78 9.09 -17.35
C GLU A 53 -2.85 7.91 -17.65
N GLY A 54 -3.39 6.86 -18.29
CA GLY A 54 -2.65 5.65 -18.62
C GLY A 54 -2.67 4.57 -17.54
N TYR A 55 -3.13 4.87 -16.33
CA TYR A 55 -3.25 3.89 -15.24
C TYR A 55 -4.69 3.38 -15.08
N ASP A 56 -4.82 2.16 -14.55
CA ASP A 56 -6.11 1.52 -14.30
C ASP A 56 -6.81 2.20 -13.11
N ASP A 57 -7.93 2.86 -13.36
CA ASP A 57 -8.68 3.61 -12.36
C ASP A 57 -9.47 2.73 -11.36
N ARG A 58 -9.52 1.41 -11.59
CA ARG A 58 -10.07 0.41 -10.66
C ARG A 58 -9.03 -0.18 -9.72
N ASN A 59 -7.77 0.09 -10.00
CA ASN A 59 -6.61 -0.39 -9.26
C ASN A 59 -5.70 0.78 -8.91
N TRP A 60 -6.20 1.68 -8.04
CA TRP A 60 -5.51 2.88 -7.59
C TRP A 60 -5.72 3.00 -6.08
N ARG A 61 -4.86 2.29 -5.29
CA ARG A 61 -5.14 2.08 -3.87
C ARG A 61 -3.93 1.87 -3.00
N ASP A 62 -4.20 1.80 -1.69
CA ASP A 62 -3.29 1.41 -0.63
C ASP A 62 -2.10 2.37 -0.49
N PRO A 63 -2.36 3.67 -0.25
CA PRO A 63 -1.29 4.63 -0.09
C PRO A 63 -0.43 4.32 1.14
N PHE A 64 0.87 4.51 1.00
CA PHE A 64 1.83 4.52 2.08
C PHE A 64 2.64 5.80 2.01
N VAL A 65 2.79 6.50 3.13
CA VAL A 65 3.51 7.77 3.22
C VAL A 65 4.64 7.65 4.22
N LEU A 66 5.78 8.20 3.86
CA LEU A 66 6.91 8.38 4.76
C LEU A 66 7.58 9.74 4.51
N TRP A 67 8.35 10.18 5.49
CA TRP A 67 9.25 11.32 5.33
C TRP A 67 10.57 10.83 4.72
N ASP A 68 10.96 11.44 3.61
CA ASP A 68 12.26 11.20 2.97
C ASP A 68 13.25 12.25 3.48
N GLU A 69 14.11 11.84 4.41
CA GLU A 69 15.09 12.73 5.05
C GLU A 69 16.14 13.26 4.05
N GLU A 70 16.47 12.51 3.01
CA GLU A 70 17.47 12.90 2.02
C GLU A 70 16.98 14.06 1.14
N ASN A 71 15.69 14.02 0.76
CA ASN A 71 15.07 15.04 -0.09
C ASN A 71 14.25 16.07 0.71
N GLU A 72 14.15 15.91 2.03
CA GLU A 72 13.36 16.77 2.92
C GLU A 72 11.92 16.94 2.43
N GLU A 73 11.25 15.82 2.10
CA GLU A 73 9.89 15.79 1.58
C GLU A 73 9.13 14.54 2.00
N TYR A 74 7.81 14.61 1.96
CA TYR A 74 6.97 13.42 2.07
C TYR A 74 6.96 12.67 0.74
N MET A 75 7.16 11.37 0.82
CA MET A 75 7.04 10.44 -0.28
C MET A 75 5.80 9.58 -0.06
N LEU A 76 4.90 9.55 -1.03
CA LEU A 76 3.76 8.64 -1.06
C LEU A 76 3.98 7.62 -2.18
N ILE A 77 3.86 6.35 -1.85
CA ILE A 77 3.79 5.26 -2.82
C ILE A 77 2.40 4.64 -2.83
N LEU A 78 1.97 4.19 -3.99
CA LEU A 78 0.61 3.73 -4.25
C LEU A 78 0.64 2.57 -5.23
N GLY A 79 -0.16 1.52 -4.94
CA GLY A 79 -0.33 0.39 -5.85
C GLY A 79 -1.26 0.70 -7.01
N THR A 80 -0.82 0.37 -8.21
CA THR A 80 -1.61 0.48 -9.44
C THR A 80 -1.16 -0.52 -10.51
N ARG A 81 -1.76 -0.42 -11.68
CA ARG A 81 -1.39 -1.19 -12.87
C ARG A 81 -1.72 -0.43 -14.15
N VAL A 82 -1.24 -0.93 -15.28
CA VAL A 82 -1.61 -0.44 -16.62
C VAL A 82 -2.43 -1.50 -17.34
N GLY A 83 -3.51 -1.07 -17.99
CA GLY A 83 -4.43 -1.94 -18.69
C GLY A 83 -5.33 -2.78 -17.80
N GLU A 84 -6.40 -3.33 -18.37
CA GLU A 84 -7.42 -4.09 -17.63
C GLU A 84 -7.17 -5.61 -17.63
N ASP A 85 -6.30 -6.12 -18.48
CA ASP A 85 -6.04 -7.58 -18.57
C ASP A 85 -5.22 -8.07 -17.40
N LYS A 86 -5.88 -8.76 -16.49
CA LYS A 86 -5.28 -9.31 -15.27
C LYS A 86 -4.25 -10.42 -15.51
N ARG A 87 -4.17 -10.96 -16.73
CA ARG A 87 -3.15 -11.94 -17.10
C ARG A 87 -1.79 -11.29 -17.37
N LEU A 88 -1.78 -9.99 -17.59
CA LEU A 88 -0.56 -9.23 -17.80
C LEU A 88 0.03 -8.79 -16.46
N MET A 89 1.31 -9.00 -16.28
CA MET A 89 2.05 -8.62 -15.07
C MET A 89 2.43 -7.13 -15.13
N THR A 90 1.41 -6.26 -15.13
CA THR A 90 1.56 -4.81 -15.31
C THR A 90 1.43 -4.01 -14.01
N GLY A 91 1.40 -4.71 -12.88
CA GLY A 91 1.41 -4.11 -11.55
C GLY A 91 2.65 -3.27 -11.31
N ARG A 92 2.46 -2.14 -10.65
CA ARG A 92 3.51 -1.17 -10.32
C ARG A 92 3.19 -0.34 -9.10
N LEU A 93 4.20 0.24 -8.54
CA LEU A 93 4.08 1.29 -7.55
C LEU A 93 4.41 2.62 -8.22
N VAL A 94 3.55 3.61 -8.02
CA VAL A 94 3.78 4.99 -8.44
C VAL A 94 4.15 5.84 -7.25
N LYS A 95 4.82 6.96 -7.50
CA LYS A 95 5.31 7.89 -6.48
C LYS A 95 4.65 9.25 -6.65
N PHE A 96 4.35 9.85 -5.51
CA PHE A 96 4.06 11.28 -5.36
C PHE A 96 4.99 11.86 -4.31
N THR A 97 5.23 13.17 -4.39
CA THR A 97 5.99 13.92 -3.39
C THR A 97 5.22 15.13 -2.90
N SER A 98 5.46 15.55 -1.66
CA SER A 98 4.83 16.71 -1.03
C SER A 98 5.74 17.34 0.01
N LYS A 99 5.65 18.67 0.19
CA LYS A 99 6.33 19.39 1.28
C LYS A 99 5.41 19.62 2.49
N ASP A 100 4.10 19.48 2.33
CA ASP A 100 3.09 19.94 3.28
C ASP A 100 1.97 18.92 3.59
N LEU A 101 1.95 17.73 2.93
CA LEU A 101 0.90 16.72 2.96
C LEU A 101 -0.42 17.14 2.28
N ASP A 102 -0.55 18.36 1.85
CA ASP A 102 -1.75 18.89 1.18
C ASP A 102 -1.58 18.93 -0.35
N THR A 103 -0.42 19.38 -0.81
CA THR A 103 -0.11 19.51 -2.24
C THR A 103 0.83 18.39 -2.68
N TRP A 104 0.40 17.57 -3.63
CA TRP A 104 1.15 16.41 -4.10
C TRP A 104 1.51 16.52 -5.58
N GLU A 105 2.77 16.26 -5.90
CA GLU A 105 3.28 16.15 -7.26
C GLU A 105 3.41 14.68 -7.67
N PHE A 106 2.83 14.31 -8.82
CA PHE A 106 2.98 12.98 -9.40
C PHE A 106 4.34 12.82 -10.07
N GLN A 107 5.07 11.78 -9.68
CA GLN A 107 6.43 11.49 -10.16
C GLN A 107 6.49 10.29 -11.13
N GLY A 108 5.34 9.67 -11.45
CA GLY A 108 5.29 8.51 -12.33
C GLY A 108 5.57 7.17 -11.65
N ASP A 109 6.01 6.20 -12.44
CA ASP A 109 6.38 4.87 -11.95
C ASP A 109 7.61 4.95 -11.04
N TRP A 110 7.47 4.52 -9.80
CA TRP A 110 8.60 4.39 -8.88
C TRP A 110 9.23 3.00 -8.94
N TRP A 111 8.39 1.95 -9.07
CA TRP A 111 8.86 0.58 -9.24
C TRP A 111 7.93 -0.22 -10.13
N ASN A 112 8.46 -0.72 -11.25
CA ASN A 112 7.73 -1.42 -12.30
C ASN A 112 8.54 -2.63 -12.78
N PRO A 113 8.59 -3.72 -11.99
CA PRO A 113 9.44 -4.87 -12.30
C PRO A 113 8.85 -5.84 -13.33
N GLY A 114 7.56 -5.73 -13.70
CA GLY A 114 6.89 -6.67 -14.59
C GLY A 114 6.67 -8.07 -13.99
N LEU A 115 6.57 -8.18 -12.65
CA LEU A 115 6.52 -9.47 -11.95
C LEU A 115 5.11 -9.90 -11.54
N TYR A 116 4.22 -8.95 -11.26
CA TYR A 116 2.91 -9.24 -10.68
C TYR A 116 1.80 -8.44 -11.34
N THR A 117 0.57 -8.94 -11.20
CA THR A 117 -0.64 -8.25 -11.68
C THR A 117 -0.88 -6.93 -10.96
N MET A 118 -0.59 -6.90 -9.66
CA MET A 118 -0.81 -5.76 -8.78
C MET A 118 0.15 -5.83 -7.59
N PHE A 119 0.48 -4.69 -7.03
CA PHE A 119 1.12 -4.55 -5.72
C PHE A 119 0.12 -3.91 -4.77
N GLU A 120 -0.27 -4.62 -3.72
CA GLU A 120 -1.22 -4.15 -2.73
C GLU A 120 -0.53 -3.90 -1.39
N MET A 121 -1.06 -2.97 -0.61
CA MET A 121 -0.60 -2.66 0.74
C MET A 121 0.93 -2.42 0.84
N PRO A 122 1.54 -1.59 -0.02
CA PRO A 122 2.96 -1.32 0.08
C PRO A 122 3.31 -0.73 1.45
N ASP A 123 4.44 -1.18 1.99
CA ASP A 123 5.00 -0.70 3.26
C ASP A 123 6.51 -0.60 3.10
N LEU A 124 7.06 0.57 3.36
CA LEU A 124 8.46 0.90 3.10
C LEU A 124 9.13 1.41 4.36
N PHE A 125 10.18 0.74 4.81
CA PHE A 125 10.91 1.13 6.00
C PHE A 125 12.39 0.76 5.93
N LYS A 126 13.17 1.43 6.76
CA LYS A 126 14.60 1.13 6.95
C LYS A 126 14.82 0.38 8.25
N MET A 127 15.65 -0.66 8.19
CA MET A 127 16.12 -1.40 9.36
C MET A 127 17.59 -1.71 9.20
N GLY A 128 18.40 -1.14 10.10
CA GLY A 128 19.85 -1.11 9.92
C GLY A 128 20.23 -0.34 8.64
N ASP A 129 21.08 -0.96 7.82
CA ASP A 129 21.55 -0.38 6.55
C ASP A 129 20.67 -0.71 5.33
N TRP A 130 19.54 -1.40 5.56
CA TRP A 130 18.69 -1.88 4.48
C TRP A 130 17.32 -1.24 4.50
N TRP A 131 16.84 -0.92 3.31
CA TRP A 131 15.45 -0.64 3.03
C TRP A 131 14.71 -1.92 2.74
N TYR A 132 13.50 -2.03 3.26
CA TYR A 132 12.57 -3.13 3.04
C TYR A 132 11.30 -2.59 2.43
N LEU A 133 10.89 -3.16 1.31
CA LEU A 133 9.61 -2.94 0.67
C LEU A 133 8.78 -4.18 0.85
N VAL A 134 7.76 -4.11 1.70
CA VAL A 134 6.76 -5.17 1.91
C VAL A 134 5.55 -4.86 1.05
N PHE A 135 4.95 -5.86 0.44
CA PHE A 135 3.74 -5.73 -0.35
C PHE A 135 3.00 -7.06 -0.44
N SER A 136 1.71 -7.01 -0.77
CA SER A 136 0.91 -8.19 -1.06
C SER A 136 0.61 -8.29 -2.56
N GLU A 137 0.54 -9.52 -3.08
CA GLU A 137 0.23 -9.80 -4.47
C GLU A 137 -0.64 -11.06 -4.56
N TYR A 138 -1.46 -11.15 -5.60
CA TYR A 138 -2.41 -12.24 -5.79
C TYR A 138 -2.20 -13.02 -7.10
N SER A 139 -1.12 -12.76 -7.82
CA SER A 139 -0.78 -13.46 -9.06
C SER A 139 -0.27 -14.87 -8.80
N ASP A 140 0.36 -15.08 -7.64
CA ASP A 140 0.92 -16.36 -7.20
C ASP A 140 0.51 -16.69 -5.77
N GLY A 141 -0.76 -17.00 -5.58
CA GLY A 141 -1.28 -17.62 -4.37
C GLY A 141 -1.55 -16.71 -3.19
N ASN A 142 -1.82 -15.42 -3.40
CA ASN A 142 -2.13 -14.44 -2.34
C ASN A 142 -1.07 -14.42 -1.24
N LYS A 143 0.07 -13.83 -1.53
CA LYS A 143 1.21 -13.78 -0.61
C LYS A 143 1.57 -12.36 -0.23
N THR A 144 2.05 -12.17 0.99
CA THR A 144 2.82 -11.01 1.38
C THR A 144 4.29 -11.30 1.15
N ARG A 145 4.94 -10.43 0.39
CA ARG A 145 6.34 -10.56 -0.02
C ARG A 145 7.16 -9.36 0.40
N TYR A 146 8.48 -9.47 0.34
CA TYR A 146 9.37 -8.34 0.56
C TYR A 146 10.50 -8.27 -0.45
N ARG A 147 11.08 -7.08 -0.54
CA ARG A 147 12.30 -6.76 -1.28
C ARG A 147 13.25 -5.99 -0.38
N MET A 148 14.50 -6.03 -0.71
CA MET A 148 15.57 -5.34 0.04
C MET A 148 16.37 -4.44 -0.90
N SER A 149 16.85 -3.31 -0.37
CA SER A 149 17.76 -2.42 -1.09
C SER A 149 18.65 -1.64 -0.14
N ARG A 150 19.80 -1.16 -0.62
CA ARG A 150 20.64 -0.19 0.09
C ARG A 150 20.16 1.26 -0.09
N SER A 151 19.30 1.51 -1.06
CA SER A 151 18.71 2.82 -1.35
C SER A 151 17.20 2.74 -1.36
N ILE A 152 16.53 3.83 -0.93
CA ILE A 152 15.08 3.96 -0.98
C ILE A 152 14.51 3.79 -2.40
N ASN A 153 15.30 4.11 -3.41
CA ASN A 153 14.91 4.03 -4.82
C ASN A 153 15.38 2.73 -5.52
N GLY A 154 15.90 1.75 -4.75
CA GLY A 154 16.44 0.52 -5.33
C GLY A 154 17.93 0.64 -5.75
N PRO A 155 18.45 -0.31 -6.54
CA PRO A 155 17.74 -1.46 -7.08
C PRO A 155 17.24 -2.42 -5.99
N TRP A 156 16.06 -3.00 -6.23
CA TRP A 156 15.41 -3.92 -5.29
C TRP A 156 15.88 -5.36 -5.53
N ILE A 157 16.42 -5.97 -4.48
CA ILE A 157 16.88 -7.36 -4.47
C ILE A 157 15.73 -8.25 -4.03
N THR A 158 15.52 -9.35 -4.76
CA THR A 158 14.60 -10.42 -4.37
C THR A 158 15.39 -11.47 -3.54
N PRO A 159 15.07 -11.67 -2.27
CA PRO A 159 15.65 -12.78 -1.48
C PRO A 159 15.24 -14.14 -2.04
N ALA A 160 15.99 -15.19 -1.72
CA ALA A 160 15.68 -16.55 -2.13
C ALA A 160 14.34 -17.05 -1.55
N ASP A 161 14.04 -16.65 -0.31
CA ASP A 161 12.73 -16.79 0.32
C ASP A 161 12.19 -15.39 0.59
N ASP A 162 11.26 -14.95 -0.25
CA ASP A 162 10.78 -13.58 -0.30
C ASP A 162 9.35 -13.41 0.23
N SER A 163 8.75 -14.49 0.77
CA SER A 163 7.39 -14.46 1.30
C SER A 163 7.37 -14.73 2.81
N PHE A 164 6.44 -14.04 3.48
CA PHE A 164 6.16 -14.27 4.88
C PHE A 164 5.12 -15.37 5.00
N ASP A 165 5.46 -16.45 5.75
CA ASP A 165 4.60 -17.61 5.90
C ASP A 165 4.22 -18.25 4.54
N GLY A 166 3.27 -19.16 4.54
CA GLY A 166 2.78 -19.84 3.35
C GLY A 166 1.79 -19.01 2.55
N ARG A 167 0.98 -19.68 1.76
CA ARG A 167 -0.09 -19.07 1.00
C ARG A 167 -1.14 -18.44 1.92
N ALA A 168 -1.59 -17.27 1.49
CA ALA A 168 -2.67 -16.52 2.10
C ALA A 168 -2.35 -15.85 3.45
N TYR A 169 -1.10 -15.59 3.77
CA TYR A 169 -0.77 -14.49 4.68
C TYR A 169 -0.74 -13.20 3.87
N TYR A 170 -1.75 -12.34 4.07
CA TYR A 170 -2.08 -11.30 3.10
C TYR A 170 -2.34 -9.94 3.71
N ALA A 171 -2.23 -8.90 2.87
CA ALA A 171 -2.52 -7.50 3.21
C ALA A 171 -1.74 -7.00 4.43
N ALA A 172 -0.52 -7.49 4.61
CA ALA A 172 0.26 -7.22 5.80
C ALA A 172 0.91 -5.83 5.74
N ARG A 173 0.98 -5.19 6.91
CA ARG A 173 1.71 -3.95 7.17
C ARG A 173 2.48 -4.05 8.46
N THR A 174 3.55 -3.28 8.58
CA THR A 174 4.38 -3.26 9.79
C THR A 174 4.02 -2.08 10.70
N ALA A 175 4.30 -2.26 11.98
CA ALA A 175 4.35 -1.20 12.96
C ALA A 175 5.63 -1.33 13.79
N PHE A 176 6.21 -0.20 14.18
CA PHE A 176 7.41 -0.12 15.00
C PHE A 176 7.08 0.53 16.33
N ASP A 177 7.40 -0.13 17.43
CA ASP A 177 7.09 0.36 18.80
C ASP A 177 8.26 1.13 19.44
N GLY A 178 9.36 1.31 18.70
CA GLY A 178 10.60 1.92 19.17
C GLY A 178 11.72 0.90 19.42
N GLU A 179 11.38 -0.37 19.54
CA GLU A 179 12.32 -1.47 19.79
C GLU A 179 12.15 -2.60 18.76
N ARG A 180 10.91 -3.02 18.53
CA ARG A 180 10.55 -4.15 17.66
C ARG A 180 9.67 -3.68 16.50
N ARG A 181 9.84 -4.32 15.37
CA ARG A 181 8.93 -4.16 14.23
C ARG A 181 8.08 -5.41 14.09
N VAL A 182 6.78 -5.20 14.13
CA VAL A 182 5.79 -6.29 14.05
C VAL A 182 5.04 -6.17 12.73
N LEU A 183 4.96 -7.26 12.00
CA LEU A 183 4.18 -7.38 10.77
C LEU A 183 2.79 -7.90 11.13
N PHE A 184 1.75 -7.20 10.70
CA PHE A 184 0.36 -7.56 10.93
C PHE A 184 -0.30 -7.93 9.62
N GLY A 185 -0.66 -9.18 9.45
CA GLY A 185 -1.29 -9.71 8.26
C GLY A 185 -2.59 -10.45 8.55
N TRP A 186 -3.31 -10.71 7.48
CA TRP A 186 -4.58 -11.42 7.49
C TRP A 186 -4.40 -12.83 6.96
N VAL A 187 -4.83 -13.83 7.73
CA VAL A 187 -4.93 -15.22 7.32
C VAL A 187 -6.39 -15.53 7.03
N PRO A 188 -6.81 -15.60 5.74
CA PRO A 188 -8.20 -15.82 5.38
C PRO A 188 -8.66 -17.23 5.75
N THR A 189 -9.95 -17.37 6.05
CA THR A 189 -10.62 -18.66 6.17
C THR A 189 -10.65 -19.34 4.80
N ARG A 190 -10.52 -20.65 4.80
CA ARG A 190 -10.69 -21.48 3.60
C ARG A 190 -12.01 -22.24 3.65
N ASP A 191 -12.51 -22.65 2.50
CA ASP A 191 -13.56 -23.64 2.42
C ASP A 191 -13.02 -25.04 2.77
N GLU A 192 -13.89 -26.05 2.81
CA GLU A 192 -13.54 -27.42 3.22
C GLU A 192 -12.65 -28.18 2.21
N GLY A 193 -12.35 -27.57 1.05
CA GLY A 193 -11.56 -28.20 -0.02
C GLY A 193 -10.06 -28.31 0.24
N GLY A 194 -9.58 -27.83 1.37
CA GLY A 194 -8.15 -27.85 1.73
C GLY A 194 -7.31 -26.83 0.93
N ASP A 195 -6.02 -27.08 0.79
CA ASP A 195 -5.11 -26.33 -0.04
C ASP A 195 -4.99 -27.00 -1.42
N PRO A 196 -5.50 -26.46 -2.52
CA PRO A 196 -5.67 -25.08 -2.96
C PRO A 196 -7.12 -24.55 -3.04
N SER A 197 -7.92 -24.81 -2.05
CA SER A 197 -9.32 -24.37 -2.03
C SER A 197 -9.49 -22.84 -2.06
N SER A 198 -10.72 -22.40 -2.27
CA SER A 198 -11.08 -20.98 -2.28
C SER A 198 -10.92 -20.34 -0.92
N TYR A 199 -10.48 -19.08 -0.91
CA TYR A 199 -10.42 -18.28 0.30
C TYR A 199 -11.74 -17.53 0.50
N LEU A 200 -12.18 -17.48 1.76
CA LEU A 200 -13.35 -16.73 2.20
C LEU A 200 -12.91 -15.39 2.80
N TRP A 201 -13.79 -14.40 2.81
CA TRP A 201 -13.50 -13.07 3.37
C TRP A 201 -13.47 -13.00 4.91
N GLY A 202 -13.73 -14.09 5.60
CA GLY A 202 -13.47 -14.22 7.03
C GLY A 202 -11.98 -14.54 7.28
N GLY A 203 -11.55 -14.48 8.53
CA GLY A 203 -10.17 -14.88 8.85
C GLY A 203 -9.67 -14.36 10.18
N THR A 204 -8.39 -14.60 10.42
CA THR A 204 -7.68 -14.22 11.64
C THR A 204 -6.62 -13.18 11.32
N PHE A 205 -6.51 -12.18 12.17
CA PHE A 205 -5.42 -11.21 12.15
C PHE A 205 -4.23 -11.83 12.89
N MET A 206 -3.07 -11.92 12.22
CA MET A 206 -1.90 -12.61 12.73
C MET A 206 -0.67 -11.70 12.75
N PRO A 207 -0.10 -11.40 13.92
CA PRO A 207 1.17 -10.72 14.04
C PRO A 207 2.35 -11.67 13.85
N LEU A 208 3.41 -11.18 13.21
CA LEU A 208 4.72 -11.82 13.12
C LEU A 208 5.79 -10.80 13.57
N GLU A 209 6.82 -11.24 14.28
CA GLU A 209 7.97 -10.43 14.69
C GLU A 209 9.19 -10.76 13.86
#